data_6740f35e4e1fad6d68f7da7b28331cc0
#
_entry.id   6740f35e4e1fad6d68f7da7b28331cc0
#
_cell.length_a   1.000
_cell.length_b   1.000
_cell.length_c   1.000
_cell.angle_alpha   90.00
_cell.angle_beta   90.00
_cell.angle_gamma   90.00
#
_symmetry.space_group_name_H-M   'P 1'
#
loop_
_entity.id
_entity.type
_entity.pdbx_description
1 polymer ?
#
loop_
_entity_poly.entity_id
_entity_poly.type
_entity_poly.pdbx_seq_one_letter_code
_entity_poly.pdbx_strand_id
1 'polypeptide(L)'
;MGNSGTGVSKIVARVGSVGLDESKNAFLQDSFKQFGIQLGQITGNFSEVLSRQKFEACIVRLYAPDAEQILSAIRNSTSNRRMVIYGVARNTQEALRFSSYGINAIFDEPFERQNVLRVVRSTHLLVIHELRRYVRIPVVMEAMIDAGQPQPLRVITQEVSGGGMSVRCTSPFPSQETVRVSFALPGTKPIRVRAAVCWSRPEENLYGFRFDSTDDGRLDVRRWIDQYLELM
;
A
#
# COMPACT_ATOMS: atom_id res chain seq x y z
N MET A 1 34.09 16.95 -1.92
CA MET A 1 33.32 15.97 -1.12
C MET A 1 31.85 16.29 -1.33
N GLY A 2 31.24 15.67 -2.32
CA GLY A 2 29.84 15.91 -2.68
C GLY A 2 28.94 14.94 -1.93
N ASN A 3 28.11 15.46 -1.09
CA ASN A 3 27.07 14.71 -0.37
C ASN A 3 25.90 14.45 -1.34
N SER A 4 25.92 13.32 -2.04
CA SER A 4 24.79 12.86 -2.84
C SER A 4 23.73 12.27 -1.88
N GLY A 5 22.93 13.16 -1.30
CA GLY A 5 21.71 12.78 -0.60
C GLY A 5 20.78 12.09 -1.61
N THR A 6 20.71 10.76 -1.55
CA THR A 6 19.64 9.99 -2.19
C THR A 6 18.33 10.44 -1.56
N GLY A 7 17.62 11.33 -2.24
CA GLY A 7 16.29 11.77 -1.84
C GLY A 7 15.34 10.57 -1.83
N VAL A 8 15.15 9.97 -0.67
CA VAL A 8 14.12 8.95 -0.47
C VAL A 8 12.78 9.65 -0.67
N SER A 9 12.08 9.31 -1.74
CA SER A 9 10.75 9.84 -2.02
C SER A 9 9.84 9.49 -0.85
N LYS A 10 9.26 10.49 -0.21
CA LYS A 10 8.33 10.30 0.91
C LYS A 10 7.19 9.38 0.47
N ILE A 11 7.01 8.29 1.19
CA ILE A 11 5.90 7.36 0.95
C ILE A 11 4.65 7.96 1.57
N VAL A 12 3.67 8.32 0.75
CA VAL A 12 2.44 9.01 1.16
C VAL A 12 1.24 8.18 0.74
N ALA A 13 0.25 8.06 1.61
CA ALA A 13 -1.02 7.43 1.26
C ALA A 13 -1.75 8.24 0.18
N ARG A 14 -2.28 7.54 -0.82
CA ARG A 14 -2.96 8.15 -1.97
C ARG A 14 -4.44 7.86 -1.94
N VAL A 15 -5.24 8.91 -2.05
CA VAL A 15 -6.69 8.85 -2.18
C VAL A 15 -7.06 9.29 -3.60
N GLY A 16 -7.82 8.46 -4.31
CA GLY A 16 -8.40 8.84 -5.60
C GLY A 16 -9.79 9.44 -5.42
N SER A 17 -10.15 10.46 -6.18
CA SER A 17 -11.52 10.97 -6.24
C SER A 17 -12.12 10.81 -7.64
N VAL A 18 -13.40 10.46 -7.71
CA VAL A 18 -14.11 10.21 -8.97
C VAL A 18 -15.39 11.03 -9.01
N GLY A 19 -15.59 11.73 -10.12
CA GLY A 19 -16.83 12.45 -10.41
C GLY A 19 -17.07 13.71 -9.58
N LEU A 20 -16.06 14.20 -8.86
CA LEU A 20 -16.12 15.47 -8.13
C LEU A 20 -15.70 16.63 -9.04
N ASP A 21 -16.31 17.78 -8.84
CA ASP A 21 -15.86 19.03 -9.45
C ASP A 21 -14.56 19.53 -8.80
N GLU A 22 -13.90 20.48 -9.46
CA GLU A 22 -12.60 21.01 -9.04
C GLU A 22 -12.67 21.67 -7.64
N SER A 23 -13.74 22.41 -7.34
CA SER A 23 -13.92 23.08 -6.05
C SER A 23 -14.01 22.05 -4.91
N LYS A 24 -14.80 21.00 -5.07
CA LYS A 24 -14.94 19.91 -4.09
C LYS A 24 -13.63 19.13 -3.92
N ASN A 25 -12.94 18.86 -5.04
CA ASN A 25 -11.63 18.22 -4.98
C ASN A 25 -10.62 19.06 -4.20
N ALA A 26 -10.52 20.35 -4.46
CA ALA A 26 -9.61 21.25 -3.75
C ALA A 26 -9.94 21.30 -2.25
N PHE A 27 -11.22 21.38 -1.90
CA PHE A 27 -11.66 21.40 -0.51
C PHE A 27 -11.28 20.12 0.25
N LEU A 28 -11.49 18.96 -0.37
CA LEU A 28 -11.12 17.67 0.22
C LEU A 28 -9.60 17.48 0.26
N GLN A 29 -8.89 17.92 -0.77
CA GLN A 29 -7.43 17.87 -0.82
C GLN A 29 -6.78 18.60 0.35
N ASP A 30 -7.26 19.80 0.66
CA ASP A 30 -6.79 20.56 1.82
C ASP A 30 -7.06 19.82 3.14
N SER A 31 -8.19 19.15 3.23
CA SER A 31 -8.56 18.38 4.42
C SER A 31 -7.68 17.13 4.60
N PHE A 32 -7.45 16.35 3.55
CA PHE A 32 -6.60 15.15 3.59
C PHE A 32 -5.11 15.49 3.78
N LYS A 33 -4.63 16.61 3.21
CA LYS A 33 -3.26 17.08 3.36
C LYS A 33 -2.87 17.33 4.83
N GLN A 34 -3.80 17.74 5.68
CA GLN A 34 -3.57 17.93 7.12
C GLN A 34 -3.19 16.63 7.85
N PHE A 35 -3.52 15.48 7.26
CA PHE A 35 -3.21 14.16 7.77
C PHE A 35 -2.08 13.47 6.98
N GLY A 36 -1.33 14.22 6.17
CA GLY A 36 -0.24 13.65 5.37
C GLY A 36 -0.70 12.73 4.23
N ILE A 37 -1.96 12.84 3.80
CA ILE A 37 -2.55 12.03 2.74
C ILE A 37 -2.65 12.88 1.46
N GLN A 38 -2.22 12.31 0.33
CA GLN A 38 -2.35 12.95 -0.98
C GLN A 38 -3.67 12.54 -1.64
N LEU A 39 -4.47 13.53 -2.04
CA LEU A 39 -5.66 13.29 -2.85
C LEU A 39 -5.40 13.72 -4.29
N GLY A 40 -5.78 12.88 -5.25
CA GLY A 40 -5.72 13.16 -6.68
C GLY A 40 -7.00 12.76 -7.39
N GLN A 41 -7.38 13.52 -8.39
CA GLN A 41 -8.54 13.20 -9.22
C GLN A 41 -8.21 12.07 -10.19
N ILE A 42 -9.06 11.06 -10.24
CA ILE A 42 -8.99 10.00 -11.24
C ILE A 42 -9.79 10.45 -12.46
N THR A 43 -9.10 10.60 -13.59
CA THR A 43 -9.70 11.01 -14.88
C THR A 43 -9.55 9.88 -15.89
N GLY A 44 -10.44 9.83 -16.89
CA GLY A 44 -10.44 8.82 -17.95
C GLY A 44 -11.07 7.49 -17.53
N ASN A 45 -10.57 6.38 -18.07
CA ASN A 45 -11.11 5.05 -17.79
C ASN A 45 -10.70 4.58 -16.38
N PHE A 46 -11.66 4.62 -15.47
CA PHE A 46 -11.45 4.28 -14.07
C PHE A 46 -10.89 2.85 -13.86
N SER A 47 -11.41 1.86 -14.57
CA SER A 47 -10.96 0.47 -14.46
C SER A 47 -9.51 0.29 -14.90
N GLU A 48 -9.10 1.02 -15.94
CA GLU A 48 -7.72 1.01 -16.42
C GLU A 48 -6.77 1.65 -15.39
N VAL A 49 -7.16 2.78 -14.81
CA VAL A 49 -6.38 3.41 -13.74
C VAL A 49 -6.22 2.49 -12.54
N LEU A 50 -7.30 1.82 -12.08
CA LEU A 50 -7.23 0.86 -10.98
C LEU A 50 -6.36 -0.37 -11.27
N SER A 51 -6.24 -0.78 -12.52
CA SER A 51 -5.37 -1.91 -12.89
C SER A 51 -3.89 -1.56 -12.83
N ARG A 52 -3.55 -0.30 -13.08
CA ARG A 52 -2.16 0.20 -13.15
C ARG A 52 -1.67 0.87 -11.87
N GLN A 53 -2.59 1.39 -11.06
CA GLN A 53 -2.25 2.18 -9.88
C GLN A 53 -2.92 1.63 -8.63
N LYS A 54 -2.17 1.69 -7.51
CA LYS A 54 -2.68 1.38 -6.18
C LYS A 54 -3.12 2.67 -5.49
N PHE A 55 -4.30 2.61 -4.87
CA PHE A 55 -4.82 3.64 -3.98
C PHE A 55 -5.16 3.03 -2.61
N GLU A 56 -4.95 3.77 -1.55
CA GLU A 56 -5.31 3.37 -0.19
C GLU A 56 -6.78 3.69 0.10
N ALA A 57 -7.32 4.71 -0.58
CA ALA A 57 -8.75 5.04 -0.50
C ALA A 57 -9.26 5.61 -1.83
N CYS A 58 -10.59 5.64 -1.97
CA CYS A 58 -11.28 6.29 -3.08
C CYS A 58 -12.49 7.04 -2.58
N ILE A 59 -12.73 8.23 -3.14
CA ILE A 59 -13.93 9.04 -2.90
C ILE A 59 -14.82 8.89 -4.11
N VAL A 60 -16.05 8.45 -3.90
CA VAL A 60 -17.05 8.18 -4.96
C VAL A 60 -18.31 8.98 -4.70
N ARG A 61 -18.77 9.71 -5.71
CA ARG A 61 -20.04 10.43 -5.66
C ARG A 61 -21.20 9.45 -5.85
N LEU A 62 -21.95 9.15 -4.78
CA LEU A 62 -22.94 8.09 -4.75
C LEU A 62 -24.22 8.37 -5.57
N TYR A 63 -24.54 9.63 -5.81
CA TYR A 63 -25.67 10.04 -6.66
C TYR A 63 -25.31 10.17 -8.14
N ALA A 64 -24.07 9.83 -8.53
CA ALA A 64 -23.67 9.76 -9.93
C ALA A 64 -24.28 8.52 -10.61
N PRO A 65 -24.65 8.58 -11.90
CA PRO A 65 -25.27 7.45 -12.60
C PRO A 65 -24.35 6.23 -12.71
N ASP A 66 -23.03 6.43 -12.68
CA ASP A 66 -21.99 5.42 -12.78
C ASP A 66 -21.43 4.95 -11.42
N ALA A 67 -21.99 5.43 -10.30
CA ALA A 67 -21.51 5.11 -8.95
C ALA A 67 -21.42 3.60 -8.69
N GLU A 68 -22.42 2.84 -9.10
CA GLU A 68 -22.45 1.39 -8.93
C GLU A 68 -21.34 0.67 -9.72
N GLN A 69 -21.10 1.10 -10.94
CA GLN A 69 -20.04 0.56 -11.79
C GLN A 69 -18.67 0.83 -11.20
N ILE A 70 -18.45 2.05 -10.68
CA ILE A 70 -17.21 2.44 -10.00
C ILE A 70 -16.98 1.59 -8.74
N LEU A 71 -17.98 1.45 -7.88
CA LEU A 71 -17.89 0.66 -6.64
C LEU A 71 -17.64 -0.82 -6.94
N SER A 72 -18.33 -1.37 -7.94
CA SER A 72 -18.12 -2.73 -8.41
C SER A 72 -16.69 -2.94 -8.94
N ALA A 73 -16.19 -2.02 -9.77
CA ALA A 73 -14.83 -2.07 -10.28
C ALA A 73 -13.79 -2.03 -9.16
N ILE A 74 -14.00 -1.22 -8.12
CA ILE A 74 -13.14 -1.19 -6.93
C ILE A 74 -13.11 -2.57 -6.27
N ARG A 75 -14.25 -3.16 -5.95
CA ARG A 75 -14.33 -4.42 -5.20
C ARG A 75 -13.84 -5.62 -6.00
N ASN A 76 -13.91 -5.57 -7.32
CA ASN A 76 -13.38 -6.60 -8.22
C ASN A 76 -11.90 -6.40 -8.58
N SER A 77 -11.29 -5.27 -8.24
CA SER A 77 -9.88 -5.01 -8.52
C SER A 77 -8.96 -5.90 -7.67
N THR A 78 -7.98 -6.53 -8.29
CA THR A 78 -7.01 -7.39 -7.61
C THR A 78 -6.20 -6.62 -6.55
N SER A 79 -5.75 -5.40 -6.87
CA SER A 79 -4.88 -4.59 -5.99
C SER A 79 -5.65 -3.62 -5.11
N ASN A 80 -6.85 -3.17 -5.54
CA ASN A 80 -7.60 -2.09 -4.89
C ASN A 80 -8.86 -2.54 -4.13
N ARG A 81 -9.26 -3.83 -4.18
CA ARG A 81 -10.51 -4.34 -3.58
C ARG A 81 -10.70 -4.05 -2.09
N ARG A 82 -9.62 -3.77 -1.36
CA ARG A 82 -9.66 -3.50 0.09
C ARG A 82 -9.47 -2.03 0.44
N MET A 83 -9.30 -1.15 -0.57
CA MET A 83 -9.15 0.26 -0.29
C MET A 83 -10.36 0.81 0.48
N VAL A 84 -10.10 1.83 1.28
CA VAL A 84 -11.13 2.56 2.02
C VAL A 84 -12.02 3.30 1.01
N ILE A 85 -13.34 3.18 1.14
CA ILE A 85 -14.28 3.90 0.29
C ILE A 85 -14.97 4.98 1.10
N TYR A 86 -14.85 6.21 0.61
CA TYR A 86 -15.64 7.35 1.04
C TYR A 86 -16.76 7.59 0.03
N GLY A 87 -18.00 7.61 0.49
CA GLY A 87 -19.13 8.03 -0.31
C GLY A 87 -19.37 9.53 -0.16
N VAL A 88 -19.71 10.22 -1.24
CA VAL A 88 -20.28 11.57 -1.18
C VAL A 88 -21.77 11.46 -1.43
N ALA A 89 -22.59 11.87 -0.47
CA ALA A 89 -24.05 11.73 -0.51
C ALA A 89 -24.74 13.04 -0.10
N ARG A 90 -25.94 13.27 -0.61
CA ARG A 90 -26.81 14.41 -0.24
C ARG A 90 -27.81 14.05 0.85
N ASN A 91 -28.01 12.73 1.03
CA ASN A 91 -28.93 12.20 2.04
C ASN A 91 -28.59 10.76 2.40
N THR A 92 -29.17 10.30 3.50
CA THR A 92 -28.93 8.94 4.04
C THR A 92 -29.37 7.83 3.07
N GLN A 93 -30.40 8.03 2.27
CA GLN A 93 -30.90 7.00 1.34
C GLN A 93 -29.87 6.70 0.25
N GLU A 94 -29.20 7.72 -0.30
CA GLU A 94 -28.10 7.55 -1.26
C GLU A 94 -26.96 6.73 -0.66
N ALA A 95 -26.63 6.96 0.59
CA ALA A 95 -25.57 6.21 1.30
C ALA A 95 -25.97 4.74 1.51
N LEU A 96 -27.20 4.49 1.96
CA LEU A 96 -27.70 3.15 2.27
C LEU A 96 -27.83 2.26 1.02
N ARG A 97 -28.17 2.84 -0.14
CA ARG A 97 -28.29 2.12 -1.42
C ARG A 97 -27.04 1.29 -1.76
N PHE A 98 -25.86 1.77 -1.37
CA PHE A 98 -24.58 1.15 -1.71
C PHE A 98 -23.90 0.50 -0.51
N SER A 99 -24.61 0.23 0.57
CA SER A 99 -24.05 -0.37 1.80
C SER A 99 -23.39 -1.72 1.56
N SER A 100 -23.88 -2.52 0.61
CA SER A 100 -23.30 -3.82 0.22
C SER A 100 -21.87 -3.72 -0.33
N TYR A 101 -21.46 -2.55 -0.83
CA TYR A 101 -20.09 -2.32 -1.29
C TYR A 101 -19.09 -1.99 -0.18
N GLY A 102 -19.54 -1.97 1.09
CA GLY A 102 -18.67 -1.73 2.24
C GLY A 102 -18.06 -0.31 2.21
N ILE A 103 -18.91 0.70 2.10
CA ILE A 103 -18.53 2.12 2.25
C ILE A 103 -18.09 2.33 3.69
N ASN A 104 -16.90 2.90 3.89
CA ASN A 104 -16.30 3.08 5.21
C ASN A 104 -16.73 4.36 5.91
N ALA A 105 -17.00 5.41 5.14
CA ALA A 105 -17.50 6.69 5.66
C ALA A 105 -18.20 7.51 4.59
N ILE A 106 -18.99 8.48 5.01
CA ILE A 106 -19.75 9.37 4.13
C ILE A 106 -19.32 10.82 4.38
N PHE A 107 -19.15 11.55 3.30
CA PHE A 107 -19.10 13.00 3.28
C PHE A 107 -20.48 13.51 2.83
N ASP A 108 -21.15 14.21 3.74
CA ASP A 108 -22.45 14.82 3.45
C ASP A 108 -22.27 16.12 2.66
N GLU A 109 -23.09 16.34 1.65
CA GLU A 109 -23.17 17.59 0.92
C GLU A 109 -24.32 18.47 1.45
N PRO A 110 -24.07 19.79 1.61
CA PRO A 110 -22.82 20.53 1.29
C PRO A 110 -21.69 20.25 2.27
N PHE A 111 -20.43 20.30 1.78
CA PHE A 111 -19.27 20.04 2.62
C PHE A 111 -19.10 21.11 3.68
N GLU A 112 -19.08 20.69 4.94
CA GLU A 112 -18.70 21.50 6.09
C GLU A 112 -17.32 21.08 6.59
N ARG A 113 -16.41 22.06 6.75
CA ARG A 113 -15.00 21.80 7.11
C ARG A 113 -14.85 20.93 8.36
N GLN A 114 -15.62 21.21 9.40
CA GLN A 114 -15.54 20.46 10.66
C GLN A 114 -15.98 19.00 10.48
N ASN A 115 -17.05 18.77 9.72
CA ASN A 115 -17.56 17.43 9.44
C ASN A 115 -16.58 16.63 8.58
N VAL A 116 -16.05 17.23 7.53
CA VAL A 116 -15.05 16.58 6.66
C VAL A 116 -13.79 16.21 7.47
N LEU A 117 -13.23 17.15 8.26
CA LEU A 117 -12.06 16.87 9.09
C LEU A 117 -12.32 15.76 10.13
N ARG A 118 -13.52 15.73 10.72
CA ARG A 118 -13.92 14.66 11.65
C ARG A 118 -13.93 13.29 10.95
N VAL A 119 -14.50 13.20 9.76
CA VAL A 119 -14.54 11.95 8.96
C VAL A 119 -13.11 11.52 8.60
N VAL A 120 -12.28 12.41 8.06
CA VAL A 120 -10.89 12.08 7.71
C VAL A 120 -10.11 11.61 8.93
N ARG A 121 -10.24 12.30 10.07
CA ARG A 121 -9.57 11.93 11.33
C ARG A 121 -10.00 10.55 11.81
N SER A 122 -11.30 10.25 11.81
CA SER A 122 -11.82 8.96 12.30
C SER A 122 -11.43 7.77 11.43
N THR A 123 -11.15 8.01 10.15
CA THR A 123 -10.79 6.97 9.17
C THR A 123 -9.30 6.95 8.80
N HIS A 124 -8.52 7.91 9.29
CA HIS A 124 -7.09 8.03 8.99
C HIS A 124 -6.33 6.73 9.20
N LEU A 125 -6.53 6.06 10.33
CA LEU A 125 -5.86 4.79 10.63
C LEU A 125 -6.22 3.67 9.65
N LEU A 126 -7.43 3.66 9.07
CA LEU A 126 -7.81 2.69 8.05
C LEU A 126 -7.00 2.90 6.76
N VAL A 127 -6.84 4.15 6.35
CA VAL A 127 -6.04 4.51 5.16
C VAL A 127 -4.56 4.16 5.36
N ILE A 128 -4.00 4.50 6.52
CA ILE A 128 -2.60 4.15 6.85
C ILE A 128 -2.42 2.64 6.97
N HIS A 129 -3.38 1.92 7.52
CA HIS A 129 -3.34 0.45 7.56
C HIS A 129 -3.32 -0.16 6.16
N GLU A 130 -4.09 0.39 5.22
CA GLU A 130 -4.08 -0.09 3.84
C GLU A 130 -2.75 0.24 3.14
N LEU A 131 -2.15 1.41 3.39
CA LEU A 131 -0.80 1.74 2.93
C LEU A 131 0.24 0.72 3.45
N ARG A 132 0.27 0.44 4.74
CA ARG A 132 1.20 -0.50 5.38
C ARG A 132 1.15 -1.90 4.80
N ARG A 133 -0.01 -2.31 4.28
CA ARG A 133 -0.19 -3.64 3.66
C ARG A 133 0.56 -3.81 2.36
N TYR A 134 0.73 -2.73 1.58
CA TYR A 134 1.26 -2.77 0.22
C TYR A 134 2.57 -2.03 0.05
N VAL A 135 2.97 -1.25 1.04
CA VAL A 135 4.22 -0.50 0.96
C VAL A 135 5.40 -1.44 0.76
N ARG A 136 6.26 -1.08 -0.19
CA ARG A 136 7.54 -1.71 -0.44
C ARG A 136 8.61 -0.65 -0.28
N ILE A 137 9.50 -0.86 0.66
CA ILE A 137 10.55 0.09 0.98
C ILE A 137 11.81 -0.37 0.24
N PRO A 138 12.41 0.47 -0.63
CA PRO A 138 13.68 0.17 -1.24
C PRO A 138 14.75 0.09 -0.15
N VAL A 139 15.33 -1.08 0.04
CA VAL A 139 16.43 -1.32 0.99
C VAL A 139 17.46 -2.20 0.32
N VAL A 140 18.64 -1.63 0.05
CA VAL A 140 19.77 -2.34 -0.55
C VAL A 140 20.72 -2.76 0.57
N MET A 141 20.74 -4.05 0.89
CA MET A 141 21.60 -4.62 1.92
C MET A 141 21.90 -6.09 1.62
N GLU A 142 22.93 -6.63 2.25
CA GLU A 142 23.21 -8.06 2.18
C GLU A 142 22.18 -8.87 2.98
N ALA A 143 21.78 -10.01 2.41
CA ALA A 143 21.00 -11.03 3.10
C ALA A 143 21.58 -12.42 2.79
N MET A 144 21.33 -13.35 3.69
CA MET A 144 21.76 -14.75 3.57
C MET A 144 20.53 -15.63 3.42
N ILE A 145 20.52 -16.48 2.41
CA ILE A 145 19.44 -17.44 2.17
C ILE A 145 19.97 -18.85 2.43
N ASP A 146 19.40 -19.50 3.42
CA ASP A 146 19.60 -20.91 3.68
C ASP A 146 18.51 -21.70 2.93
N ALA A 147 18.93 -22.38 1.88
CA ALA A 147 18.12 -23.24 1.04
C ALA A 147 18.51 -24.72 1.21
N GLY A 148 19.03 -25.12 2.39
CA GLY A 148 19.47 -26.49 2.67
C GLY A 148 20.81 -26.87 2.02
N GLN A 149 21.53 -25.92 1.44
CA GLN A 149 22.87 -26.09 0.90
C GLN A 149 23.91 -26.04 2.03
N PRO A 150 25.11 -26.63 1.85
CA PRO A 150 26.17 -26.57 2.87
C PRO A 150 26.58 -25.14 3.27
N GLN A 151 26.42 -24.18 2.34
CA GLN A 151 26.70 -22.76 2.58
C GLN A 151 25.49 -21.92 2.18
N PRO A 152 25.07 -20.97 3.04
CA PRO A 152 24.00 -20.03 2.71
C PRO A 152 24.37 -19.18 1.49
N LEU A 153 23.39 -18.91 0.65
CA LEU A 153 23.53 -18.07 -0.52
C LEU A 153 23.52 -16.60 -0.10
N ARG A 154 24.55 -15.84 -0.47
CA ARG A 154 24.60 -14.38 -0.28
C ARG A 154 23.83 -13.68 -1.40
N VAL A 155 22.93 -12.77 -1.04
CA VAL A 155 22.09 -12.02 -1.96
C VAL A 155 22.01 -10.55 -1.56
N ILE A 156 21.59 -9.69 -2.49
CA ILE A 156 21.36 -8.27 -2.22
C ILE A 156 19.87 -7.99 -2.30
N THR A 157 19.30 -7.42 -1.25
CA THR A 157 17.89 -7.01 -1.25
C THR A 157 17.67 -5.83 -2.18
N GLN A 158 16.45 -5.72 -2.71
CA GLN A 158 16.00 -4.58 -3.54
C GLN A 158 14.88 -3.82 -2.82
N GLU A 159 13.89 -4.55 -2.33
CA GLU A 159 12.73 -4.02 -1.63
C GLU A 159 12.32 -4.95 -0.49
N VAL A 160 11.79 -4.36 0.58
CA VAL A 160 11.22 -5.08 1.72
C VAL A 160 9.80 -4.58 1.98
N SER A 161 8.90 -5.49 2.28
CA SER A 161 7.51 -5.23 2.66
C SER A 161 7.10 -6.07 3.87
N GLY A 162 5.97 -5.75 4.50
CA GLY A 162 5.45 -6.56 5.62
C GLY A 162 5.06 -8.00 5.26
N GLY A 163 5.07 -8.36 3.99
CA GLY A 163 4.74 -9.70 3.50
C GLY A 163 5.89 -10.44 2.80
N GLY A 164 7.00 -9.78 2.51
CA GLY A 164 8.08 -10.38 1.75
C GLY A 164 9.15 -9.39 1.32
N MET A 165 10.09 -9.88 0.53
CA MET A 165 11.17 -9.07 -0.05
C MET A 165 11.50 -9.52 -1.46
N SER A 166 12.13 -8.63 -2.22
CA SER A 166 12.81 -9.00 -3.46
C SER A 166 14.32 -8.89 -3.29
N VAL A 167 15.03 -9.81 -3.94
CA VAL A 167 16.49 -9.89 -3.88
C VAL A 167 17.08 -10.10 -5.26
N ARG A 168 18.31 -9.65 -5.43
CA ARG A 168 19.17 -9.98 -6.57
C ARG A 168 20.20 -11.02 -6.13
N CYS A 169 20.24 -12.14 -6.85
CA CYS A 169 21.24 -13.18 -6.66
C CYS A 169 22.44 -12.95 -7.59
N THR A 170 23.62 -13.38 -7.17
CA THR A 170 24.84 -13.39 -8.03
C THR A 170 24.98 -14.68 -8.83
N SER A 171 24.20 -15.70 -8.48
CA SER A 171 24.17 -17.02 -9.11
C SER A 171 22.73 -17.52 -9.19
N PRO A 172 22.44 -18.50 -10.08
CA PRO A 172 21.10 -19.07 -10.19
C PRO A 172 20.61 -19.59 -8.83
N PHE A 173 19.36 -19.27 -8.51
CA PHE A 173 18.75 -19.69 -7.27
C PHE A 173 18.40 -21.18 -7.33
N PRO A 174 18.72 -21.98 -6.29
CA PRO A 174 18.37 -23.40 -6.24
C PRO A 174 16.83 -23.54 -6.23
N SER A 175 16.33 -24.61 -6.86
CA SER A 175 14.89 -24.88 -7.00
C SER A 175 14.25 -25.37 -5.71
N GLN A 176 14.39 -24.62 -4.62
CA GLN A 176 13.71 -24.88 -3.35
C GLN A 176 12.53 -23.95 -3.15
N GLU A 177 11.39 -24.51 -2.78
CA GLU A 177 10.16 -23.73 -2.55
C GLU A 177 10.19 -22.96 -1.25
N THR A 178 10.84 -23.50 -0.20
CA THR A 178 10.88 -22.86 1.14
C THR A 178 12.32 -22.69 1.59
N VAL A 179 12.64 -21.49 2.09
CA VAL A 179 13.97 -21.10 2.52
C VAL A 179 13.91 -20.37 3.86
N ARG A 180 15.06 -20.22 4.51
CA ARG A 180 15.21 -19.29 5.64
C ARG A 180 16.07 -18.12 5.21
N VAL A 181 15.55 -16.90 5.38
CA VAL A 181 16.24 -15.67 5.04
C VAL A 181 16.73 -14.99 6.33
N SER A 182 17.99 -14.57 6.33
CA SER A 182 18.60 -13.85 7.45
C SER A 182 19.15 -12.52 6.95
N PHE A 183 18.79 -11.42 7.60
CA PHE A 183 19.19 -10.06 7.22
C PHE A 183 19.07 -9.10 8.41
N ALA A 184 19.62 -7.89 8.30
CA ALA A 184 19.49 -6.86 9.32
C ALA A 184 19.00 -5.57 8.68
N LEU A 185 17.77 -5.15 9.00
CA LEU A 185 17.23 -3.85 8.58
C LEU A 185 17.95 -2.71 9.32
N PRO A 186 18.03 -1.50 8.73
CA PRO A 186 18.66 -0.37 9.39
C PRO A 186 18.13 -0.15 10.81
N GLY A 187 19.02 -0.14 11.81
CA GLY A 187 18.65 0.05 13.21
C GLY A 187 18.03 -1.15 13.91
N THR A 188 17.99 -2.34 13.28
CA THR A 188 17.43 -3.54 13.92
C THR A 188 18.53 -4.58 14.26
N LYS A 189 18.16 -5.51 15.15
CA LYS A 189 18.91 -6.76 15.33
C LYS A 189 18.73 -7.64 14.07
N PRO A 190 19.64 -8.62 13.84
CA PRO A 190 19.45 -9.59 12.78
C PRO A 190 18.09 -10.30 12.86
N ILE A 191 17.38 -10.29 11.76
CA ILE A 191 16.07 -10.93 11.60
C ILE A 191 16.28 -12.24 10.84
N ARG A 192 15.62 -13.29 11.29
CA ARG A 192 15.52 -14.57 10.57
C ARG A 192 14.06 -14.86 10.33
N VAL A 193 13.71 -15.21 9.09
CA VAL A 193 12.32 -15.49 8.71
C VAL A 193 12.26 -16.61 7.68
N ARG A 194 11.27 -17.49 7.83
CA ARG A 194 10.93 -18.47 6.79
C ARG A 194 10.22 -17.77 5.65
N ALA A 195 10.56 -18.17 4.43
CA ALA A 195 9.98 -17.57 3.23
C ALA A 195 9.83 -18.62 2.12
N ALA A 196 8.91 -18.36 1.20
CA ALA A 196 8.74 -19.14 -0.02
C ALA A 196 9.00 -18.27 -1.24
N VAL A 197 9.62 -18.81 -2.27
CA VAL A 197 9.74 -18.14 -3.57
C VAL A 197 8.35 -17.98 -4.16
N CYS A 198 7.95 -16.76 -4.52
CA CYS A 198 6.64 -16.46 -5.08
C CYS A 198 6.70 -16.00 -6.54
N TRP A 199 7.85 -15.52 -7.00
CA TRP A 199 8.12 -15.21 -8.39
C TRP A 199 9.65 -15.17 -8.65
N SER A 200 10.04 -15.33 -9.90
CA SER A 200 11.44 -15.21 -10.34
C SER A 200 11.51 -14.55 -11.72
N ARG A 201 12.59 -13.84 -11.96
CA ARG A 201 13.05 -13.33 -13.25
C ARG A 201 14.51 -13.74 -13.41
N PRO A 202 14.77 -14.96 -13.84
CA PRO A 202 16.14 -15.52 -13.89
C PRO A 202 17.08 -14.71 -14.80
N GLU A 203 16.57 -14.14 -15.89
CA GLU A 203 17.30 -13.26 -16.82
C GLU A 203 17.84 -11.99 -16.15
N GLU A 204 17.16 -11.50 -15.11
CA GLU A 204 17.58 -10.34 -14.31
C GLU A 204 18.24 -10.75 -12.98
N ASN A 205 18.33 -12.06 -12.70
CA ASN A 205 18.74 -12.62 -11.42
C ASN A 205 17.91 -12.10 -10.22
N LEU A 206 16.63 -11.80 -10.45
CA LEU A 206 15.71 -11.27 -9.45
C LEU A 206 14.73 -12.34 -8.97
N TYR A 207 14.54 -12.38 -7.66
CA TYR A 207 13.65 -13.33 -6.99
C TYR A 207 12.81 -12.63 -5.93
N GLY A 208 11.52 -12.97 -5.88
CA GLY A 208 10.60 -12.48 -4.86
C GLY A 208 10.26 -13.55 -3.84
N PHE A 209 10.39 -13.21 -2.58
CA PHE A 209 10.11 -14.08 -1.45
C PHE A 209 8.88 -13.58 -0.69
N ARG A 210 7.99 -14.48 -0.34
CA ARG A 210 6.88 -14.24 0.57
C ARG A 210 7.23 -14.83 1.94
N PHE A 211 7.21 -14.02 2.97
CA PHE A 211 7.41 -14.47 4.35
C PHE A 211 6.28 -15.37 4.82
N ASP A 212 6.61 -16.39 5.57
CA ASP A 212 5.65 -17.23 6.27
C ASP A 212 4.83 -16.36 7.24
N SER A 213 3.50 -16.47 7.14
CA SER A 213 2.59 -15.65 7.95
C SER A 213 2.65 -15.96 9.44
N THR A 214 3.14 -17.14 9.81
CA THR A 214 3.23 -17.63 11.18
C THR A 214 4.60 -17.47 11.81
N ASP A 215 5.58 -16.95 11.05
CA ASP A 215 6.96 -16.77 11.53
C ASP A 215 7.11 -15.43 12.27
N ASP A 216 7.66 -15.47 13.49
CA ASP A 216 7.84 -14.29 14.35
C ASP A 216 8.76 -13.24 13.73
N GLY A 217 9.77 -13.65 12.95
CA GLY A 217 10.67 -12.72 12.25
C GLY A 217 9.92 -11.75 11.33
N ARG A 218 8.74 -12.15 10.83
CA ARG A 218 7.87 -11.27 10.06
C ARG A 218 7.31 -10.11 10.90
N LEU A 219 7.09 -10.30 12.20
CA LEU A 219 6.61 -9.24 13.09
C LEU A 219 7.67 -8.15 13.25
N ASP A 220 8.95 -8.53 13.31
CA ASP A 220 10.05 -7.57 13.41
C ASP A 220 10.16 -6.72 12.14
N VAL A 221 9.98 -7.32 10.96
CA VAL A 221 9.90 -6.58 9.69
C VAL A 221 8.75 -5.58 9.71
N ARG A 222 7.57 -6.00 10.17
CA ARG A 222 6.40 -5.11 10.25
C ARG A 222 6.62 -3.94 11.20
N ARG A 223 7.18 -4.19 12.39
CA ARG A 223 7.51 -3.12 13.35
C ARG A 223 8.48 -2.11 12.76
N TRP A 224 9.49 -2.59 12.03
CA TRP A 224 10.43 -1.71 11.35
C TRP A 224 9.75 -0.86 10.28
N ILE A 225 8.86 -1.44 9.47
CA ILE A 225 8.09 -0.69 8.47
C ILE A 225 7.21 0.37 9.13
N ASP A 226 6.55 0.03 10.24
CA ASP A 226 5.73 0.97 10.99
C ASP A 226 6.56 2.17 11.48
N GLN A 227 7.71 1.90 12.09
CA GLN A 227 8.65 2.95 12.52
C GLN A 227 9.17 3.78 11.35
N TYR A 228 9.51 3.14 10.23
CA TYR A 228 9.98 3.83 9.02
C TYR A 228 8.92 4.81 8.49
N LEU A 229 7.65 4.42 8.48
CA LEU A 229 6.55 5.27 8.01
C LEU A 229 6.19 6.38 9.01
N GLU A 230 6.44 6.21 10.30
CA GLU A 230 6.22 7.23 11.33
C GLU A 230 7.31 8.33 11.32
N LEU A 231 8.52 7.98 10.89
CA LEU A 231 9.66 8.90 10.82
C LEU A 231 9.66 9.75 9.53
N MET A 232 8.80 9.46 8.56
CA MET A 232 8.68 10.16 7.27
C MET A 232 7.52 11.16 7.23
#